data_f20dba28a7e05164686c2dc9124bb10c
#
_entry.id   f20dba28a7e05164686c2dc9124bb10c
#
_cell.length_a   1.000
_cell.length_b   1.000
_cell.length_c   1.000
_cell.angle_alpha   90.00
_cell.angle_beta   90.00
_cell.angle_gamma   90.00
#
_symmetry.space_group_name_H-M   'P 1'
#
loop_
_entity.id
_entity.type
_entity.pdbx_description
1 polymer ?
#
loop_
_entity_poly.entity_id
_entity_poly.type
_entity_poly.pdbx_seq_one_letter_code
_entity_poly.pdbx_strand_id
1 'polypeptide(L)'
;MSAANKPKITLWEFFQSLGKTFMLPVALLSFCGIMLGIGSSLSSRDVITLMPFIGHPIFQLIFTWMSKIGSFAFSFLPVMFAIAIPLGMARDNKGVAAFSGFVGFAVLNLATNFYLTAAGVLPTSDPLVLKANNIQNILGIQSIDTGILGAVIVGIIVYLLHERFHTIRLPDALAFFGGTRFVPIVTTVTLGLCGLLIPVIWPWFAAGINGLGRMINGAGIFGPMIFGTGERLLLPFGLHHILVALIRFTEAGGTMEVCGHSVSGALTIFQAQLSCPTTTGFAESATRFLSQGKMPAFLGGLPGAALAMYHCAKPENRDKIKGLLISGVVACVVGGTTEPIEFLFLFVAPFLYLIHALLTGLGFTVMALLGVTIGNTDGNIIDFVVFGILHGTATKWYLVPVVAAVWFVGYYAIFRFAIRRFNIKTPGRESDGAVSQSAPSGAVGKSGYNVPAILAALGGPDNIITLDNCITRLRLSVNDMSQVDDAALKANRAIGVVHLNDHNLQVVIGPQVQSVKDELDSLIATAHPAAALQGATHV
;
A
#
# COMPACT_ATOMS: atom_id res chain seq x y z
N MET A 1 -2.74 -29.33 -30.08
CA MET A 1 -1.86 -28.79 -29.04
C MET A 1 -2.71 -28.57 -27.80
N SER A 2 -2.46 -29.37 -26.79
CA SER A 2 -3.20 -29.37 -25.50
C SER A 2 -3.13 -27.99 -24.86
N ALA A 3 -4.28 -27.44 -24.46
CA ALA A 3 -4.36 -26.25 -23.65
C ALA A 3 -3.66 -26.58 -22.30
N ALA A 4 -2.44 -26.11 -22.14
CA ALA A 4 -1.74 -26.22 -20.88
C ALA A 4 -2.65 -25.65 -19.77
N ASN A 5 -2.94 -26.46 -18.78
CA ASN A 5 -3.82 -26.15 -17.67
C ASN A 5 -3.17 -24.98 -16.89
N LYS A 6 -3.55 -23.73 -17.21
CA LYS A 6 -3.04 -22.56 -16.50
C LYS A 6 -3.40 -22.75 -15.01
N PRO A 7 -2.45 -22.69 -14.09
CA PRO A 7 -2.73 -22.86 -12.68
C PRO A 7 -3.81 -21.86 -12.27
N LYS A 8 -4.89 -22.35 -11.68
CA LYS A 8 -5.99 -21.53 -11.17
C LYS A 8 -5.45 -20.71 -10.00
N ILE A 9 -5.48 -19.39 -10.12
CA ILE A 9 -5.14 -18.49 -9.02
C ILE A 9 -6.11 -18.79 -7.87
N THR A 10 -5.60 -19.09 -6.70
CA THR A 10 -6.44 -19.25 -5.51
C THR A 10 -7.03 -17.90 -5.10
N LEU A 11 -8.17 -17.93 -4.38
CA LEU A 11 -8.80 -16.70 -3.86
C LEU A 11 -7.81 -15.89 -3.01
N TRP A 12 -6.97 -16.57 -2.26
CA TRP A 12 -5.91 -15.97 -1.44
C TRP A 12 -4.85 -15.23 -2.29
N GLU A 13 -4.33 -15.88 -3.34
CA GLU A 13 -3.36 -15.28 -4.27
C GLU A 13 -3.97 -14.08 -5.00
N PHE A 14 -5.26 -14.15 -5.34
CA PHE A 14 -5.99 -13.04 -5.94
C PHE A 14 -5.99 -11.81 -5.02
N PHE A 15 -6.37 -11.96 -3.74
CA PHE A 15 -6.38 -10.85 -2.79
C PHE A 15 -4.97 -10.31 -2.49
N GLN A 16 -3.96 -11.18 -2.44
CA GLN A 16 -2.57 -10.74 -2.31
C GLN A 16 -2.10 -9.92 -3.52
N SER A 17 -2.44 -10.36 -4.73
CA SER A 17 -2.11 -9.64 -5.95
C SER A 17 -2.82 -8.29 -6.01
N LEU A 18 -4.11 -8.27 -5.67
CA LEU A 18 -4.91 -7.05 -5.57
C LEU A 18 -4.30 -6.06 -4.56
N GLY A 19 -3.97 -6.53 -3.34
CA GLY A 19 -3.32 -5.69 -2.32
C GLY A 19 -1.99 -5.09 -2.80
N LYS A 20 -1.20 -5.85 -3.58
CA LYS A 20 0.05 -5.35 -4.17
C LYS A 20 -0.19 -4.19 -5.14
N THR A 21 -1.27 -4.22 -5.92
CA THR A 21 -1.53 -3.15 -6.90
C THR A 21 -1.82 -1.80 -6.25
N PHE A 22 -2.26 -1.80 -4.98
CA PHE A 22 -2.51 -0.57 -4.22
C PHE A 22 -1.23 0.19 -3.86
N MET A 23 -0.07 -0.47 -3.89
CA MET A 23 1.19 0.16 -3.50
C MET A 23 1.57 1.34 -4.39
N LEU A 24 1.35 1.25 -5.71
CA LEU A 24 1.73 2.31 -6.64
C LEU A 24 0.94 3.60 -6.39
N PRO A 25 -0.40 3.61 -6.35
CA PRO A 25 -1.16 4.80 -5.95
C PRO A 25 -0.83 5.30 -4.55
N VAL A 26 -0.67 4.39 -3.57
CA VAL A 26 -0.39 4.76 -2.17
C VAL A 26 0.99 5.41 -2.01
N ALA A 27 2.03 4.92 -2.72
CA ALA A 27 3.35 5.55 -2.71
C ALA A 27 3.31 6.99 -3.27
N LEU A 28 2.55 7.19 -4.35
CA LEU A 28 2.34 8.54 -4.90
C LEU A 28 1.55 9.43 -3.92
N LEU A 29 0.54 8.88 -3.23
CA LEU A 29 -0.21 9.62 -2.21
C LEU A 29 0.68 10.10 -1.07
N SER A 30 1.62 9.28 -0.59
CA SER A 30 2.55 9.68 0.46
C SER A 30 3.39 10.87 0.03
N PHE A 31 3.98 10.82 -1.17
CA PHE A 31 4.76 11.93 -1.71
C PHE A 31 3.91 13.20 -1.93
N CYS A 32 2.75 13.06 -2.55
CA CYS A 32 1.82 14.16 -2.78
C CYS A 32 1.28 14.75 -1.46
N GLY A 33 1.03 13.91 -0.45
CA GLY A 33 0.66 14.33 0.89
C GLY A 33 1.73 15.21 1.55
N ILE A 34 2.99 14.81 1.45
CA ILE A 34 4.11 15.63 1.96
C ILE A 34 4.19 16.98 1.23
N MET A 35 4.08 16.99 -0.11
CA MET A 35 4.07 18.24 -0.88
C MET A 35 2.91 19.15 -0.48
N LEU A 36 1.70 18.58 -0.36
CA LEU A 36 0.52 19.31 0.09
C LEU A 36 0.72 19.84 1.52
N GLY A 37 1.23 19.01 2.42
CA GLY A 37 1.47 19.37 3.81
C GLY A 37 2.48 20.51 3.96
N ILE A 38 3.64 20.41 3.30
CA ILE A 38 4.65 21.48 3.31
C ILE A 38 4.06 22.77 2.70
N GLY A 39 3.43 22.67 1.53
CA GLY A 39 2.85 23.81 0.84
C GLY A 39 1.79 24.52 1.68
N SER A 40 0.85 23.77 2.26
CA SER A 40 -0.23 24.33 3.09
C SER A 40 0.29 24.88 4.42
N SER A 41 1.21 24.15 5.09
CA SER A 41 1.77 24.57 6.39
C SER A 41 2.57 25.85 6.27
N LEU A 42 3.46 25.95 5.26
CA LEU A 42 4.31 27.14 5.08
C LEU A 42 3.52 28.34 4.45
N SER A 43 2.33 28.11 3.94
CA SER A 43 1.40 29.18 3.52
C SER A 43 0.44 29.61 4.64
N SER A 44 0.48 28.94 5.81
CA SER A 44 -0.41 29.28 6.92
C SER A 44 -0.03 30.62 7.55
N ARG A 45 -1.04 31.35 8.07
CA ARG A 45 -0.85 32.66 8.73
C ARG A 45 0.05 32.55 9.95
N ASP A 46 -0.05 31.44 10.71
CA ASP A 46 0.72 31.24 11.93
C ASP A 46 2.22 31.13 11.63
N VAL A 47 2.58 30.36 10.59
CA VAL A 47 3.98 30.19 10.17
C VAL A 47 4.54 31.47 9.55
N ILE A 48 3.75 32.21 8.77
CA ILE A 48 4.15 33.52 8.22
C ILE A 48 4.40 34.52 9.35
N THR A 49 3.59 34.49 10.41
CA THR A 49 3.79 35.38 11.56
C THR A 49 5.08 35.04 12.34
N LEU A 50 5.41 33.75 12.46
CA LEU A 50 6.66 33.29 13.11
C LEU A 50 7.89 33.55 12.26
N MET A 51 7.76 33.45 10.93
CA MET A 51 8.85 33.60 9.96
C MET A 51 8.43 34.54 8.80
N PRO A 52 8.46 35.87 9.01
CA PRO A 52 7.91 36.84 8.04
C PRO A 52 8.53 36.79 6.65
N PHE A 53 9.79 36.32 6.51
CA PHE A 53 10.45 36.19 5.22
C PHE A 53 9.75 35.17 4.31
N ILE A 54 9.08 34.15 4.87
CA ILE A 54 8.31 33.14 4.14
C ILE A 54 7.06 33.77 3.48
N GLY A 55 6.56 34.88 4.01
CA GLY A 55 5.45 35.63 3.44
C GLY A 55 5.78 36.36 2.13
N HIS A 56 7.05 36.36 1.67
CA HIS A 56 7.43 36.97 0.39
C HIS A 56 6.70 36.29 -0.77
N PRO A 57 6.17 37.05 -1.77
CA PRO A 57 5.32 36.53 -2.84
C PRO A 57 5.93 35.34 -3.61
N ILE A 58 7.23 35.33 -3.82
CA ILE A 58 7.93 34.23 -4.52
C ILE A 58 7.82 32.91 -3.73
N PHE A 59 8.04 32.95 -2.42
CA PHE A 59 7.91 31.75 -1.59
C PHE A 59 6.46 31.28 -1.53
N GLN A 60 5.51 32.21 -1.39
CA GLN A 60 4.09 31.87 -1.37
C GLN A 60 3.61 31.28 -2.70
N LEU A 61 4.16 31.73 -3.84
CA LEU A 61 3.89 31.12 -5.14
C LEU A 61 4.38 29.66 -5.19
N ILE A 62 5.60 29.39 -4.69
CA ILE A 62 6.17 28.04 -4.65
C ILE A 62 5.32 27.13 -3.74
N PHE A 63 4.98 27.58 -2.54
CA PHE A 63 4.20 26.79 -1.58
C PHE A 63 2.77 26.54 -2.07
N THR A 64 2.14 27.53 -2.71
CA THR A 64 0.84 27.35 -3.34
C THR A 64 0.92 26.34 -4.50
N TRP A 65 1.97 26.39 -5.31
CA TRP A 65 2.23 25.40 -6.36
C TRP A 65 2.41 24.00 -5.77
N MET A 66 3.23 23.85 -4.72
CA MET A 66 3.41 22.57 -4.02
C MET A 66 2.09 22.01 -3.49
N SER A 67 1.26 22.87 -2.85
CA SER A 67 -0.05 22.49 -2.35
C SER A 67 -0.98 22.03 -3.48
N LYS A 68 -1.02 22.76 -4.59
CA LYS A 68 -1.84 22.41 -5.77
C LYS A 68 -1.41 21.10 -6.42
N ILE A 69 -0.12 20.90 -6.64
CA ILE A 69 0.42 19.64 -7.20
C ILE A 69 0.23 18.49 -6.21
N GLY A 70 0.46 18.74 -4.91
CA GLY A 70 0.24 17.72 -3.87
C GLY A 70 -1.22 17.27 -3.77
N SER A 71 -2.20 18.13 -4.04
CA SER A 71 -3.62 17.77 -4.02
C SER A 71 -4.05 16.88 -5.21
N PHE A 72 -3.28 16.84 -6.30
CA PHE A 72 -3.59 16.08 -7.50
C PHE A 72 -3.92 14.60 -7.21
N ALA A 73 -3.05 13.92 -6.46
CA ALA A 73 -3.20 12.48 -6.22
C ALA A 73 -4.51 12.16 -5.45
N PHE A 74 -4.96 13.07 -4.59
CA PHE A 74 -6.20 12.91 -3.84
C PHE A 74 -7.43 13.13 -4.73
N SER A 75 -7.38 14.14 -5.61
CA SER A 75 -8.48 14.45 -6.53
C SER A 75 -8.72 13.35 -7.58
N PHE A 76 -7.66 12.69 -8.05
CA PHE A 76 -7.73 11.67 -9.11
C PHE A 76 -7.49 10.25 -8.59
N LEU A 77 -7.58 10.05 -7.29
CA LEU A 77 -7.29 8.76 -6.65
C LEU A 77 -8.11 7.59 -7.22
N PRO A 78 -9.44 7.69 -7.44
CA PRO A 78 -10.21 6.62 -8.04
C PRO A 78 -9.69 6.22 -9.44
N VAL A 79 -9.35 7.20 -10.27
CA VAL A 79 -8.78 6.96 -11.62
C VAL A 79 -7.47 6.20 -11.53
N MET A 80 -6.59 6.59 -10.60
CA MET A 80 -5.31 5.91 -10.41
C MET A 80 -5.49 4.45 -10.00
N PHE A 81 -6.48 4.14 -9.14
CA PHE A 81 -6.80 2.75 -8.78
C PHE A 81 -7.38 1.96 -9.96
N ALA A 82 -8.27 2.56 -10.74
CA ALA A 82 -8.86 1.92 -11.93
C ALA A 82 -7.78 1.54 -12.97
N ILE A 83 -6.69 2.31 -13.06
CA ILE A 83 -5.53 2.04 -13.93
C ILE A 83 -4.57 1.04 -13.27
N ALA A 84 -4.21 1.25 -12.00
CA ALA A 84 -3.17 0.50 -11.32
C ALA A 84 -3.54 -0.98 -11.09
N ILE A 85 -4.83 -1.27 -10.85
CA ILE A 85 -5.28 -2.64 -10.57
C ILE A 85 -5.08 -3.54 -11.79
N PRO A 86 -5.63 -3.26 -12.98
CA PRO A 86 -5.38 -4.12 -14.13
C PRO A 86 -3.92 -4.09 -14.59
N LEU A 87 -3.21 -2.96 -14.44
CA LEU A 87 -1.76 -2.87 -14.70
C LEU A 87 -0.96 -3.85 -13.85
N GLY A 88 -1.24 -3.91 -12.54
CA GLY A 88 -0.48 -4.73 -11.60
C GLY A 88 -0.89 -6.20 -11.60
N MET A 89 -2.16 -6.51 -11.92
CA MET A 89 -2.68 -7.87 -11.92
C MET A 89 -2.48 -8.59 -13.26
N ALA A 90 -2.49 -7.89 -14.40
CA ALA A 90 -2.27 -8.50 -15.71
C ALA A 90 -0.88 -9.11 -15.82
N ARG A 91 -0.80 -10.31 -16.41
CA ARG A 91 0.47 -11.01 -16.67
C ARG A 91 1.16 -10.45 -17.89
N ASP A 92 0.41 -10.35 -18.98
CA ASP A 92 0.89 -9.91 -20.29
C ASP A 92 0.21 -8.60 -20.71
N ASN A 93 0.84 -7.85 -21.61
CA ASN A 93 0.27 -6.63 -22.20
C ASN A 93 -0.29 -5.63 -21.17
N LYS A 94 0.45 -5.43 -20.09
CA LYS A 94 0.07 -4.61 -18.93
C LYS A 94 -0.37 -3.18 -19.30
N GLY A 95 0.26 -2.60 -20.33
CA GLY A 95 -0.12 -1.27 -20.84
C GLY A 95 -1.54 -1.23 -21.40
N VAL A 96 -1.96 -2.28 -22.12
CA VAL A 96 -3.33 -2.40 -22.63
C VAL A 96 -4.33 -2.56 -21.49
N ALA A 97 -3.99 -3.35 -20.47
CA ALA A 97 -4.80 -3.51 -19.28
C ALA A 97 -5.00 -2.17 -18.55
N ALA A 98 -3.91 -1.41 -18.37
CA ALA A 98 -3.93 -0.08 -17.76
C ALA A 98 -4.79 0.92 -18.55
N PHE A 99 -4.59 0.97 -19.88
CA PHE A 99 -5.40 1.81 -20.77
C PHE A 99 -6.90 1.45 -20.69
N SER A 100 -7.21 0.15 -20.71
CA SER A 100 -8.59 -0.33 -20.58
C SER A 100 -9.18 0.01 -19.21
N GLY A 101 -8.37 0.09 -18.15
CA GLY A 101 -8.77 0.55 -16.82
C GLY A 101 -9.28 1.99 -16.82
N PHE A 102 -8.53 2.89 -17.47
CA PHE A 102 -8.97 4.27 -17.66
C PHE A 102 -10.25 4.37 -18.49
N VAL A 103 -10.28 3.71 -19.65
CA VAL A 103 -11.46 3.67 -20.55
C VAL A 103 -12.68 3.17 -19.80
N GLY A 104 -12.54 2.06 -19.07
CA GLY A 104 -13.64 1.46 -18.32
C GLY A 104 -14.21 2.39 -17.25
N PHE A 105 -13.33 3.08 -16.51
CA PHE A 105 -13.75 4.03 -15.47
C PHE A 105 -14.48 5.24 -16.07
N ALA A 106 -13.97 5.79 -17.18
CA ALA A 106 -14.61 6.92 -17.87
C ALA A 106 -15.99 6.52 -18.43
N VAL A 107 -16.07 5.37 -19.09
CA VAL A 107 -17.33 4.86 -19.69
C VAL A 107 -18.38 4.55 -18.62
N LEU A 108 -17.98 3.95 -17.50
CA LEU A 108 -18.90 3.71 -16.38
C LEU A 108 -19.56 5.00 -15.90
N ASN A 109 -18.75 6.07 -15.70
CA ASN A 109 -19.27 7.36 -15.27
C ASN A 109 -20.15 8.05 -16.33
N LEU A 110 -19.79 7.94 -17.62
CA LEU A 110 -20.62 8.43 -18.72
C LEU A 110 -21.97 7.72 -18.80
N ALA A 111 -22.00 6.38 -18.64
CA ALA A 111 -23.23 5.61 -18.67
C ALA A 111 -24.11 5.91 -17.44
N THR A 112 -23.50 6.11 -16.26
CA THR A 112 -24.23 6.55 -15.05
C THR A 112 -24.83 7.95 -15.26
N ASN A 113 -24.07 8.89 -15.83
CA ASN A 113 -24.56 10.23 -16.18
C ASN A 113 -25.75 10.15 -17.16
N PHE A 114 -25.62 9.32 -18.20
CA PHE A 114 -26.70 9.11 -19.17
C PHE A 114 -27.99 8.63 -18.48
N TYR A 115 -27.90 7.65 -17.58
CA TYR A 115 -29.06 7.16 -16.81
C TYR A 115 -29.70 8.28 -15.99
N LEU A 116 -28.89 9.03 -15.22
CA LEU A 116 -29.39 10.14 -14.39
C LEU A 116 -30.02 11.26 -15.22
N THR A 117 -29.49 11.52 -16.41
CA THR A 117 -30.06 12.47 -17.37
C THR A 117 -31.39 11.99 -17.91
N ALA A 118 -31.47 10.73 -18.30
CA ALA A 118 -32.72 10.10 -18.77
C ALA A 118 -33.80 10.03 -17.66
N ALA A 119 -33.38 9.92 -16.41
CA ALA A 119 -34.26 9.97 -15.24
C ALA A 119 -34.67 11.40 -14.82
N GLY A 120 -34.19 12.45 -15.51
CA GLY A 120 -34.50 13.85 -15.22
C GLY A 120 -33.80 14.42 -13.97
N VAL A 121 -32.78 13.74 -13.44
CA VAL A 121 -31.98 14.19 -12.29
C VAL A 121 -30.89 15.16 -12.73
N LEU A 122 -30.30 14.96 -13.90
CA LEU A 122 -29.23 15.76 -14.50
C LEU A 122 -29.70 16.39 -15.82
N PRO A 123 -29.08 17.51 -16.23
CA PRO A 123 -28.04 18.29 -15.52
C PRO A 123 -28.63 19.11 -14.36
N THR A 124 -27.87 19.25 -13.27
CA THR A 124 -28.27 20.12 -12.16
C THR A 124 -27.07 20.80 -11.52
N SER A 125 -27.29 22.03 -11.02
CA SER A 125 -26.34 22.74 -10.15
C SER A 125 -26.86 22.91 -8.73
N ASP A 126 -28.04 22.35 -8.42
CA ASP A 126 -28.63 22.41 -7.09
C ASP A 126 -27.84 21.55 -6.10
N PRO A 127 -27.19 22.17 -5.09
CA PRO A 127 -26.39 21.43 -4.11
C PRO A 127 -27.18 20.38 -3.32
N LEU A 128 -28.47 20.59 -3.12
CA LEU A 128 -29.33 19.66 -2.39
C LEU A 128 -29.57 18.39 -3.21
N VAL A 129 -29.82 18.53 -4.51
CA VAL A 129 -30.03 17.40 -5.43
C VAL A 129 -28.72 16.63 -5.59
N LEU A 130 -27.58 17.33 -5.77
CA LEU A 130 -26.25 16.71 -5.87
C LEU A 130 -25.94 15.91 -4.61
N LYS A 131 -26.16 16.49 -3.43
CA LYS A 131 -25.89 15.82 -2.14
C LYS A 131 -26.83 14.62 -1.89
N ALA A 132 -28.13 14.77 -2.19
CA ALA A 132 -29.11 13.72 -1.98
C ALA A 132 -28.83 12.46 -2.82
N ASN A 133 -28.27 12.62 -4.01
CA ASN A 133 -27.96 11.54 -4.94
C ASN A 133 -26.47 11.17 -4.95
N ASN A 134 -25.66 11.72 -4.04
CA ASN A 134 -24.18 11.53 -4.00
C ASN A 134 -23.52 11.77 -5.36
N ILE A 135 -23.93 12.85 -6.06
CA ILE A 135 -23.42 13.21 -7.39
C ILE A 135 -22.24 14.16 -7.22
N GLN A 136 -21.13 13.82 -7.87
CA GLN A 136 -19.93 14.63 -7.95
C GLN A 136 -19.44 14.79 -9.39
N ASN A 137 -18.52 15.72 -9.59
CA ASN A 137 -17.87 15.91 -10.89
C ASN A 137 -16.62 15.00 -10.97
N ILE A 138 -16.72 13.91 -11.72
CA ILE A 138 -15.69 12.90 -11.91
C ILE A 138 -15.17 13.02 -13.33
N LEU A 139 -13.92 13.41 -13.53
CA LEU A 139 -13.32 13.66 -14.86
C LEU A 139 -14.11 14.64 -15.73
N GLY A 140 -14.78 15.62 -15.13
CA GLY A 140 -15.65 16.55 -15.85
C GLY A 140 -17.08 16.04 -16.09
N ILE A 141 -17.43 14.86 -15.62
CA ILE A 141 -18.72 14.20 -15.78
C ILE A 141 -19.46 14.23 -14.45
N GLN A 142 -20.69 14.74 -14.40
CA GLN A 142 -21.57 14.60 -13.23
C GLN A 142 -22.03 13.15 -13.14
N SER A 143 -21.60 12.44 -12.09
CA SER A 143 -21.89 11.01 -11.89
C SER A 143 -22.04 10.71 -10.40
N ILE A 144 -22.61 9.56 -10.06
CA ILE A 144 -22.61 9.07 -8.68
C ILE A 144 -21.17 8.79 -8.28
N ASP A 145 -20.76 9.40 -7.16
CA ASP A 145 -19.44 9.11 -6.59
C ASP A 145 -19.39 7.72 -6.00
N THR A 146 -18.76 6.82 -6.73
CA THR A 146 -18.48 5.45 -6.26
C THR A 146 -17.13 5.36 -5.54
N GLY A 147 -16.38 6.46 -5.50
CA GLY A 147 -15.08 6.55 -4.84
C GLY A 147 -14.08 5.51 -5.33
N ILE A 148 -13.15 5.18 -4.44
CA ILE A 148 -12.12 4.17 -4.72
C ILE A 148 -12.72 2.76 -4.86
N LEU A 149 -13.78 2.45 -4.10
CA LEU A 149 -14.39 1.13 -4.16
C LEU A 149 -14.96 0.82 -5.55
N GLY A 150 -15.65 1.79 -6.16
CA GLY A 150 -16.11 1.67 -7.55
C GLY A 150 -14.94 1.51 -8.51
N ALA A 151 -13.86 2.26 -8.33
CA ALA A 151 -12.65 2.14 -9.14
C ALA A 151 -11.97 0.76 -8.98
N VAL A 152 -11.96 0.19 -7.79
CA VAL A 152 -11.46 -1.18 -7.54
C VAL A 152 -12.31 -2.20 -8.28
N ILE A 153 -13.63 -2.09 -8.24
CA ILE A 153 -14.54 -2.96 -8.98
C ILE A 153 -14.28 -2.86 -10.49
N VAL A 154 -14.17 -1.65 -11.02
CA VAL A 154 -13.79 -1.41 -12.43
C VAL A 154 -12.47 -2.09 -12.76
N GLY A 155 -11.43 -1.89 -11.95
CA GLY A 155 -10.12 -2.47 -12.17
C GLY A 155 -10.13 -4.00 -12.18
N ILE A 156 -10.91 -4.63 -11.29
CA ILE A 156 -11.09 -6.09 -11.24
C ILE A 156 -11.83 -6.58 -12.49
N ILE A 157 -12.92 -5.93 -12.88
CA ILE A 157 -13.66 -6.30 -14.11
C ILE A 157 -12.76 -6.22 -15.33
N VAL A 158 -12.00 -5.12 -15.46
CA VAL A 158 -11.06 -4.94 -16.57
C VAL A 158 -9.96 -6.00 -16.57
N TYR A 159 -9.41 -6.34 -15.41
CA TYR A 159 -8.45 -7.44 -15.28
C TYR A 159 -9.04 -8.77 -15.77
N LEU A 160 -10.25 -9.11 -15.35
CA LEU A 160 -10.91 -10.35 -15.78
C LEU A 160 -11.20 -10.37 -17.28
N LEU A 161 -11.64 -9.25 -17.85
CA LEU A 161 -11.82 -9.10 -19.30
C LEU A 161 -10.50 -9.20 -20.04
N HIS A 162 -9.43 -8.58 -19.53
CA HIS A 162 -8.10 -8.67 -20.11
C HIS A 162 -7.60 -10.12 -20.16
N GLU A 163 -7.60 -10.81 -19.01
CA GLU A 163 -7.17 -12.22 -18.95
C GLU A 163 -7.95 -13.14 -19.91
N ARG A 164 -9.22 -12.82 -20.13
CA ARG A 164 -10.10 -13.64 -21.01
C ARG A 164 -9.92 -13.33 -22.49
N PHE A 165 -9.71 -12.06 -22.86
CA PHE A 165 -9.88 -11.59 -24.23
C PHE A 165 -8.61 -11.07 -24.93
N HIS A 166 -7.48 -10.87 -24.22
CA HIS A 166 -6.26 -10.31 -24.82
C HIS A 166 -5.64 -11.17 -25.94
N THR A 167 -6.01 -12.44 -26.04
CA THR A 167 -5.54 -13.38 -27.06
C THR A 167 -6.63 -13.83 -28.03
N ILE A 168 -7.82 -13.18 -28.01
CA ILE A 168 -8.96 -13.60 -28.84
C ILE A 168 -8.64 -13.46 -30.34
N ARG A 169 -9.00 -14.48 -31.09
CA ARG A 169 -8.95 -14.44 -32.56
C ARG A 169 -10.37 -14.23 -33.09
N LEU A 170 -10.55 -13.18 -33.86
CA LEU A 170 -11.80 -12.86 -34.51
C LEU A 170 -11.75 -13.34 -35.97
N PRO A 171 -12.91 -13.54 -36.65
CA PRO A 171 -12.96 -13.82 -38.06
C PRO A 171 -12.20 -12.78 -38.89
N ASP A 172 -11.70 -13.15 -40.09
CA ASP A 172 -10.82 -12.31 -40.89
C ASP A 172 -11.37 -10.90 -41.16
N ALA A 173 -12.68 -10.76 -41.37
CA ALA A 173 -13.33 -9.46 -41.54
C ALA A 173 -13.23 -8.53 -40.33
N LEU A 174 -13.01 -9.08 -39.14
CA LEU A 174 -12.92 -8.37 -37.88
C LEU A 174 -11.53 -8.54 -37.25
N ALA A 175 -10.56 -9.12 -37.94
CA ALA A 175 -9.25 -9.46 -37.41
C ALA A 175 -8.50 -8.24 -36.86
N PHE A 176 -8.71 -7.04 -37.43
CA PHE A 176 -8.16 -5.77 -36.91
C PHE A 176 -8.53 -5.49 -35.47
N PHE A 177 -9.71 -5.87 -35.01
CA PHE A 177 -10.21 -5.68 -33.65
C PHE A 177 -9.83 -6.81 -32.69
N GLY A 178 -9.14 -7.85 -33.17
CA GLY A 178 -8.76 -9.02 -32.38
C GLY A 178 -7.57 -8.78 -31.46
N GLY A 179 -7.27 -9.78 -30.63
CA GLY A 179 -6.15 -9.74 -29.69
C GLY A 179 -6.29 -8.65 -28.64
N THR A 180 -5.19 -7.97 -28.35
CA THR A 180 -5.14 -6.92 -27.32
C THR A 180 -6.06 -5.73 -27.61
N ARG A 181 -6.35 -5.43 -28.87
CA ARG A 181 -7.25 -4.33 -29.27
C ARG A 181 -8.70 -4.59 -28.87
N PHE A 182 -9.09 -5.85 -28.71
CA PHE A 182 -10.44 -6.22 -28.29
C PHE A 182 -10.72 -5.90 -26.82
N VAL A 183 -9.70 -5.84 -25.99
CA VAL A 183 -9.85 -5.60 -24.54
C VAL A 183 -10.53 -4.25 -24.24
N PRO A 184 -10.06 -3.10 -24.73
CA PRO A 184 -10.77 -1.83 -24.50
C PRO A 184 -12.17 -1.81 -25.11
N ILE A 185 -12.42 -2.52 -26.22
CA ILE A 185 -13.74 -2.60 -26.85
C ILE A 185 -14.73 -3.35 -25.96
N VAL A 186 -14.39 -4.55 -25.52
CA VAL A 186 -15.25 -5.33 -24.61
C VAL A 186 -15.40 -4.64 -23.25
N THR A 187 -14.37 -3.95 -22.77
CA THR A 187 -14.42 -3.11 -21.56
C THR A 187 -15.46 -2.00 -21.70
N THR A 188 -15.46 -1.28 -22.83
CA THR A 188 -16.43 -0.21 -23.10
C THR A 188 -17.86 -0.74 -23.04
N VAL A 189 -18.15 -1.86 -23.69
CA VAL A 189 -19.50 -2.45 -23.67
C VAL A 189 -19.88 -2.90 -22.27
N THR A 190 -19.01 -3.67 -21.61
CA THR A 190 -19.30 -4.26 -20.30
C THR A 190 -19.50 -3.16 -19.24
N LEU A 191 -18.58 -2.19 -19.14
CA LEU A 191 -18.66 -1.14 -18.14
C LEU A 191 -19.67 -0.05 -18.49
N GLY A 192 -20.02 0.11 -19.78
CA GLY A 192 -21.18 0.87 -20.19
C GLY A 192 -22.49 0.29 -19.63
N LEU A 193 -22.68 -1.03 -19.75
CA LEU A 193 -23.83 -1.71 -19.14
C LEU A 193 -23.80 -1.65 -17.61
N CYS A 194 -22.63 -1.87 -16.99
CA CYS A 194 -22.48 -1.73 -15.54
C CYS A 194 -22.83 -0.31 -15.05
N GLY A 195 -22.41 0.73 -15.79
CA GLY A 195 -22.70 2.12 -15.44
C GLY A 195 -24.20 2.46 -15.41
N LEU A 196 -25.00 1.82 -16.27
CA LEU A 196 -26.46 1.94 -16.22
C LEU A 196 -27.07 1.31 -14.96
N LEU A 197 -26.37 0.33 -14.35
CA LEU A 197 -26.83 -0.34 -13.14
C LEU A 197 -26.37 0.38 -11.84
N ILE A 198 -25.34 1.23 -11.91
CA ILE A 198 -24.80 1.94 -10.75
C ILE A 198 -25.89 2.68 -9.96
N PRO A 199 -26.79 3.49 -10.56
CA PRO A 199 -27.81 4.21 -9.79
C PRO A 199 -28.76 3.30 -9.01
N VAL A 200 -28.93 2.06 -9.45
CA VAL A 200 -29.83 1.06 -8.80
C VAL A 200 -29.08 0.27 -7.72
N ILE A 201 -27.84 -0.15 -8.01
CA ILE A 201 -27.10 -1.10 -7.16
C ILE A 201 -26.28 -0.36 -6.09
N TRP A 202 -25.68 0.79 -6.45
CA TRP A 202 -24.75 1.50 -5.57
C TRP A 202 -25.34 1.94 -4.22
N PRO A 203 -26.61 2.39 -4.10
CA PRO A 203 -27.19 2.73 -2.81
C PRO A 203 -27.14 1.58 -1.78
N TRP A 204 -27.26 0.33 -2.21
CA TRP A 204 -27.16 -0.85 -1.34
C TRP A 204 -25.73 -1.06 -0.84
N PHE A 205 -24.74 -0.89 -1.73
CA PHE A 205 -23.32 -0.93 -1.35
C PHE A 205 -22.98 0.18 -0.38
N ALA A 206 -23.40 1.41 -0.67
CA ALA A 206 -23.20 2.56 0.20
C ALA A 206 -23.84 2.35 1.59
N ALA A 207 -25.05 1.81 1.64
CA ALA A 207 -25.69 1.46 2.91
C ALA A 207 -24.91 0.41 3.72
N GLY A 208 -24.35 -0.60 3.05
CA GLY A 208 -23.49 -1.61 3.68
C GLY A 208 -22.19 -1.00 4.24
N ILE A 209 -21.51 -0.15 3.45
CA ILE A 209 -20.30 0.57 3.87
C ILE A 209 -20.59 1.48 5.06
N ASN A 210 -21.70 2.23 5.00
CA ASN A 210 -22.16 3.09 6.09
C ASN A 210 -22.49 2.26 7.35
N GLY A 211 -23.06 1.06 7.18
CA GLY A 211 -23.30 0.11 8.28
C GLY A 211 -22.00 -0.29 8.96
N LEU A 212 -20.98 -0.66 8.19
CA LEU A 212 -19.64 -0.99 8.70
C LEU A 212 -18.98 0.22 9.39
N GLY A 213 -19.08 1.41 8.80
CA GLY A 213 -18.60 2.65 9.40
C GLY A 213 -19.27 2.94 10.75
N ARG A 214 -20.59 2.76 10.84
CA ARG A 214 -21.32 2.90 12.12
C ARG A 214 -20.87 1.89 13.17
N MET A 215 -20.55 0.64 12.78
CA MET A 215 -20.00 -0.37 13.71
C MET A 215 -18.63 0.05 14.25
N ILE A 216 -17.71 0.49 13.39
CA ILE A 216 -16.37 0.94 13.78
C ILE A 216 -16.45 2.20 14.64
N ASN A 217 -17.29 3.16 14.27
CA ASN A 217 -17.50 4.38 15.05
C ASN A 217 -18.24 4.10 16.36
N GLY A 218 -19.20 3.17 16.37
CA GLY A 218 -19.93 2.72 17.56
C GLY A 218 -19.06 1.95 18.55
N ALA A 219 -17.95 1.37 18.10
CA ALA A 219 -16.93 0.79 18.98
C ALA A 219 -16.17 1.86 19.80
N GLY A 220 -16.43 3.16 19.55
CA GLY A 220 -15.88 4.27 20.31
C GLY A 220 -14.36 4.23 20.36
N ILE A 221 -13.81 4.13 21.58
CA ILE A 221 -12.39 4.08 21.87
C ILE A 221 -11.68 2.83 21.31
N PHE A 222 -12.42 1.72 21.11
CA PHE A 222 -11.87 0.48 20.58
C PHE A 222 -11.75 0.49 19.05
N GLY A 223 -12.41 1.41 18.34
CA GLY A 223 -12.31 1.53 16.88
C GLY A 223 -10.87 1.68 16.38
N PRO A 224 -10.10 2.65 16.88
CA PRO A 224 -8.68 2.78 16.55
C PRO A 224 -7.83 1.55 16.93
N MET A 225 -8.13 0.91 18.06
CA MET A 225 -7.43 -0.30 18.49
C MET A 225 -7.65 -1.45 17.50
N ILE A 226 -8.89 -1.70 17.12
CA ILE A 226 -9.26 -2.75 16.17
C ILE A 226 -8.59 -2.49 14.82
N PHE A 227 -8.61 -1.25 14.36
CA PHE A 227 -7.98 -0.85 13.10
C PHE A 227 -6.46 -1.07 13.12
N GLY A 228 -5.75 -0.50 14.10
CA GLY A 228 -4.30 -0.59 14.19
C GLY A 228 -3.80 -2.02 14.42
N THR A 229 -4.48 -2.81 15.25
CA THR A 229 -4.18 -4.24 15.44
C THR A 229 -4.45 -5.02 14.17
N GLY A 230 -5.59 -4.80 13.50
CA GLY A 230 -5.97 -5.46 12.27
C GLY A 230 -5.00 -5.15 11.12
N GLU A 231 -4.56 -3.90 10.99
CA GLU A 231 -3.54 -3.50 10.00
C GLU A 231 -2.27 -4.34 10.17
N ARG A 232 -1.77 -4.48 11.40
CA ARG A 232 -0.56 -5.29 11.65
C ARG A 232 -0.81 -6.78 11.43
N LEU A 233 -1.90 -7.35 11.90
CA LEU A 233 -2.20 -8.78 11.71
C LEU A 233 -2.37 -9.17 10.24
N LEU A 234 -2.87 -8.26 9.40
CA LEU A 234 -3.02 -8.49 7.96
C LEU A 234 -1.74 -8.25 7.15
N LEU A 235 -0.73 -7.58 7.73
CA LEU A 235 0.51 -7.22 7.04
C LEU A 235 1.30 -8.45 6.55
N PRO A 236 1.51 -9.53 7.34
CA PRO A 236 2.24 -10.72 6.87
C PRO A 236 1.62 -11.36 5.63
N PHE A 237 0.32 -11.19 5.48
CA PHE A 237 -0.45 -11.73 4.37
C PHE A 237 -0.53 -10.77 3.17
N GLY A 238 -0.08 -9.52 3.33
CA GLY A 238 -0.19 -8.48 2.29
C GLY A 238 -1.60 -7.93 2.09
N LEU A 239 -2.53 -8.22 3.01
CA LEU A 239 -3.94 -7.83 2.93
C LEU A 239 -4.26 -6.52 3.68
N HIS A 240 -3.30 -5.98 4.46
CA HIS A 240 -3.49 -4.76 5.24
C HIS A 240 -3.89 -3.56 4.38
N HIS A 241 -3.43 -3.49 3.11
CA HIS A 241 -3.80 -2.41 2.19
C HIS A 241 -5.31 -2.33 1.94
N ILE A 242 -6.03 -3.45 1.97
CA ILE A 242 -7.49 -3.49 1.78
C ILE A 242 -8.18 -2.83 2.97
N LEU A 243 -7.80 -3.22 4.20
CA LEU A 243 -8.36 -2.62 5.42
C LEU A 243 -8.04 -1.11 5.49
N VAL A 244 -6.81 -0.75 5.17
CA VAL A 244 -6.35 0.64 5.16
C VAL A 244 -7.12 1.47 4.14
N ALA A 245 -7.31 0.96 2.91
CA ALA A 245 -8.07 1.66 1.87
C ALA A 245 -9.53 1.85 2.28
N LEU A 246 -10.15 0.85 2.90
CA LEU A 246 -11.52 0.93 3.37
C LEU A 246 -11.72 2.11 4.36
N ILE A 247 -10.86 2.25 5.35
CA ILE A 247 -10.98 3.30 6.37
C ILE A 247 -10.53 4.67 5.82
N ARG A 248 -9.46 4.71 5.04
CA ARG A 248 -8.89 5.99 4.57
C ARG A 248 -9.75 6.69 3.53
N PHE A 249 -10.47 5.94 2.70
CA PHE A 249 -11.03 6.44 1.44
C PHE A 249 -12.53 6.19 1.26
N THR A 250 -13.20 5.51 2.20
CA THR A 250 -14.62 5.24 2.10
C THR A 250 -15.37 5.80 3.31
N GLU A 251 -16.69 5.81 3.23
CA GLU A 251 -17.58 6.24 4.30
C GLU A 251 -17.38 5.45 5.62
N ALA A 252 -16.76 4.27 5.57
CA ALA A 252 -16.36 3.53 6.76
C ALA A 252 -15.40 4.31 7.67
N GLY A 253 -14.57 5.18 7.10
CA GLY A 253 -13.68 6.10 7.82
C GLY A 253 -14.34 7.40 8.29
N GLY A 254 -15.64 7.55 8.03
CA GLY A 254 -16.44 8.73 8.36
C GLY A 254 -16.74 9.60 7.15
N THR A 255 -17.72 10.47 7.32
CA THR A 255 -18.10 11.51 6.34
C THR A 255 -18.21 12.85 7.04
N MET A 256 -17.68 13.89 6.44
CA MET A 256 -17.65 15.25 6.98
C MET A 256 -17.84 16.29 5.88
N GLU A 257 -18.44 17.40 6.21
CA GLU A 257 -18.53 18.56 5.33
C GLU A 257 -17.29 19.45 5.55
N VAL A 258 -16.51 19.66 4.50
CA VAL A 258 -15.29 20.48 4.52
C VAL A 258 -15.36 21.49 3.38
N CYS A 259 -15.25 22.78 3.68
CA CYS A 259 -15.35 23.88 2.71
C CYS A 259 -16.58 23.77 1.77
N GLY A 260 -17.73 23.34 2.29
CA GLY A 260 -18.98 23.21 1.51
C GLY A 260 -19.08 21.94 0.66
N HIS A 261 -18.11 21.02 0.76
CA HIS A 261 -18.13 19.73 0.07
C HIS A 261 -18.26 18.58 1.08
N SER A 262 -19.11 17.61 0.77
CA SER A 262 -19.19 16.37 1.54
C SER A 262 -18.02 15.45 1.14
N VAL A 263 -17.21 15.05 2.12
CA VAL A 263 -15.99 14.27 1.91
C VAL A 263 -16.05 13.03 2.79
N SER A 264 -15.74 11.86 2.23
CA SER A 264 -15.75 10.59 2.94
C SER A 264 -14.37 9.95 3.00
N GLY A 265 -14.09 9.28 4.12
CA GLY A 265 -12.81 8.60 4.38
C GLY A 265 -11.86 9.43 5.24
N ALA A 266 -11.24 8.75 6.21
CA ALA A 266 -10.39 9.40 7.20
C ALA A 266 -9.26 10.26 6.59
N LEU A 267 -8.55 9.73 5.60
CA LEU A 267 -7.45 10.45 4.95
C LEU A 267 -7.97 11.56 4.03
N THR A 268 -9.04 11.30 3.28
CA THR A 268 -9.65 12.28 2.38
C THR A 268 -10.20 13.49 3.14
N ILE A 269 -10.84 13.25 4.32
CA ILE A 269 -11.28 14.32 5.22
C ILE A 269 -10.09 15.16 5.68
N PHE A 270 -9.03 14.50 6.18
CA PHE A 270 -7.83 15.20 6.65
C PHE A 270 -7.19 16.07 5.54
N GLN A 271 -7.04 15.53 4.33
CA GLN A 271 -6.46 16.26 3.20
C GLN A 271 -7.36 17.42 2.72
N ALA A 272 -8.68 17.23 2.75
CA ALA A 272 -9.62 18.31 2.46
C ALA A 272 -9.49 19.44 3.50
N GLN A 273 -9.40 19.09 4.78
CA GLN A 273 -9.18 20.08 5.86
C GLN A 273 -7.84 20.80 5.70
N LEU A 274 -6.77 20.08 5.32
CA LEU A 274 -5.45 20.65 5.07
C LEU A 274 -5.46 21.65 3.92
N SER A 275 -6.28 21.41 2.91
CA SER A 275 -6.44 22.29 1.73
C SER A 275 -7.42 23.44 1.96
N CYS A 276 -8.22 23.40 3.02
CA CYS A 276 -9.28 24.37 3.30
C CYS A 276 -8.75 25.55 4.13
N PRO A 277 -8.75 26.80 3.60
CA PRO A 277 -8.18 27.96 4.29
C PRO A 277 -8.90 28.37 5.58
N THR A 278 -10.14 27.90 5.75
CA THR A 278 -10.96 28.21 6.92
C THR A 278 -10.84 27.19 8.04
N THR A 279 -10.07 26.12 7.84
CA THR A 279 -9.85 25.09 8.87
C THR A 279 -8.95 25.62 9.98
N THR A 280 -9.41 25.53 11.22
CA THR A 280 -8.66 25.95 12.42
C THR A 280 -8.05 24.75 13.17
N GLY A 281 -8.34 23.52 12.78
CA GLY A 281 -7.85 22.29 13.38
C GLY A 281 -8.37 21.07 12.65
N PHE A 282 -7.74 19.91 12.90
CA PHE A 282 -8.10 18.66 12.23
C PHE A 282 -9.10 17.85 13.06
N ALA A 283 -10.01 17.17 12.38
CA ALA A 283 -11.05 16.36 13.00
C ALA A 283 -10.44 15.11 13.67
N GLU A 284 -10.63 14.97 14.98
CA GLU A 284 -10.22 13.77 15.73
C GLU A 284 -10.87 12.49 15.18
N SER A 285 -12.11 12.58 14.71
CA SER A 285 -12.84 11.45 14.11
C SER A 285 -12.13 10.85 12.88
N ALA A 286 -11.37 11.66 12.15
CA ALA A 286 -10.59 11.23 11.00
C ALA A 286 -9.15 10.86 11.40
N THR A 287 -8.45 11.75 12.13
CA THR A 287 -7.02 11.56 12.41
C THR A 287 -6.72 10.37 13.30
N ARG A 288 -7.68 9.91 14.14
CA ARG A 288 -7.54 8.72 15.00
C ARG A 288 -7.23 7.42 14.25
N PHE A 289 -7.47 7.37 12.92
CA PHE A 289 -7.15 6.23 12.05
C PHE A 289 -5.94 6.49 11.15
N LEU A 290 -5.21 7.59 11.35
CA LEU A 290 -4.11 8.03 10.50
C LEU A 290 -2.75 7.88 11.19
N SER A 291 -1.75 8.59 10.70
CA SER A 291 -0.34 8.45 11.07
C SER A 291 -0.06 8.57 12.57
N GLN A 292 -0.79 9.43 13.28
CA GLN A 292 -0.61 9.61 14.73
C GLN A 292 -0.65 8.30 15.52
N GLY A 293 -1.54 7.37 15.13
CA GLY A 293 -1.68 6.08 15.81
C GLY A 293 -0.50 5.16 15.62
N LYS A 294 0.25 5.33 14.53
CA LYS A 294 1.47 4.56 14.22
C LYS A 294 2.70 5.08 14.94
N MET A 295 2.76 6.40 15.19
CA MET A 295 3.94 7.09 15.71
C MET A 295 4.51 6.48 17.01
N PRO A 296 3.71 6.06 18.01
CA PRO A 296 4.26 5.41 19.20
C PRO A 296 5.06 4.15 18.87
N ALA A 297 4.55 3.31 17.96
CA ALA A 297 5.23 2.08 17.56
C ALA A 297 6.44 2.35 16.65
N PHE A 298 6.33 3.30 15.71
CA PHE A 298 7.34 3.55 14.69
C PHE A 298 8.51 4.39 15.19
N LEU A 299 8.21 5.46 15.95
CA LEU A 299 9.23 6.36 16.48
C LEU A 299 9.85 5.84 17.79
N GLY A 300 9.12 5.01 18.54
CA GLY A 300 9.55 4.48 19.84
C GLY A 300 9.66 2.96 19.87
N GLY A 301 8.55 2.25 19.66
CA GLY A 301 8.45 0.82 19.89
C GLY A 301 9.42 -0.03 19.09
N LEU A 302 9.42 0.07 17.76
CA LEU A 302 10.30 -0.72 16.91
C LEU A 302 11.80 -0.41 17.10
N PRO A 303 12.23 0.86 17.28
CA PRO A 303 13.58 1.17 17.76
C PRO A 303 13.93 0.48 19.08
N GLY A 304 12.99 0.46 20.05
CA GLY A 304 13.17 -0.24 21.33
C GLY A 304 13.29 -1.76 21.15
N ALA A 305 12.48 -2.36 20.27
CA ALA A 305 12.59 -3.78 19.91
C ALA A 305 13.94 -4.11 19.25
N ALA A 306 14.39 -3.27 18.32
CA ALA A 306 15.69 -3.44 17.66
C ALA A 306 16.84 -3.39 18.67
N LEU A 307 16.82 -2.45 19.61
CA LEU A 307 17.81 -2.34 20.69
C LEU A 307 17.77 -3.57 21.62
N ALA A 308 16.57 -4.09 21.92
CA ALA A 308 16.43 -5.32 22.72
C ALA A 308 17.02 -6.54 22.00
N MET A 309 16.78 -6.69 20.70
CA MET A 309 17.38 -7.75 19.87
C MET A 309 18.92 -7.63 19.85
N TYR A 310 19.45 -6.42 19.65
CA TYR A 310 20.90 -6.16 19.71
C TYR A 310 21.54 -6.56 21.05
N HIS A 311 20.93 -6.14 22.16
CA HIS A 311 21.45 -6.46 23.48
C HIS A 311 21.31 -7.96 23.87
N CYS A 312 20.36 -8.67 23.25
CA CYS A 312 20.17 -10.09 23.46
C CYS A 312 21.05 -10.95 22.55
N ALA A 313 21.62 -10.41 21.49
CA ALA A 313 22.51 -11.12 20.60
C ALA A 313 23.80 -11.56 21.27
N LYS A 314 24.39 -12.68 20.81
CA LYS A 314 25.70 -13.14 21.25
C LYS A 314 26.76 -12.07 20.96
N PRO A 315 27.73 -11.82 21.87
CA PRO A 315 28.72 -10.76 21.69
C PRO A 315 29.43 -10.79 20.33
N GLU A 316 29.80 -11.98 19.87
CA GLU A 316 30.51 -12.25 18.61
C GLU A 316 29.69 -11.93 17.35
N ASN A 317 28.37 -11.85 17.47
CA ASN A 317 27.47 -11.58 16.36
C ASN A 317 26.89 -10.15 16.36
N ARG A 318 27.14 -9.36 17.40
CA ARG A 318 26.56 -8.00 17.53
C ARG A 318 26.96 -7.08 16.39
N ASP A 319 28.23 -7.07 16.00
CA ASP A 319 28.72 -6.21 14.92
C ASP A 319 28.11 -6.59 13.57
N LYS A 320 27.84 -7.90 13.35
CA LYS A 320 27.23 -8.42 12.13
C LYS A 320 25.78 -7.95 11.96
N ILE A 321 25.00 -7.91 13.05
CA ILE A 321 23.59 -7.54 13.00
C ILE A 321 23.36 -6.02 13.18
N LYS A 322 24.36 -5.28 13.69
CA LYS A 322 24.24 -3.84 13.95
C LYS A 322 23.77 -3.06 12.74
N GLY A 323 24.41 -3.30 11.57
CA GLY A 323 24.04 -2.62 10.32
C GLY A 323 22.61 -2.93 9.89
N LEU A 324 22.18 -4.20 9.99
CA LEU A 324 20.83 -4.64 9.68
C LEU A 324 19.78 -3.93 10.55
N LEU A 325 20.01 -3.88 11.87
CA LEU A 325 19.09 -3.25 12.81
C LEU A 325 19.02 -1.74 12.62
N ILE A 326 20.16 -1.07 12.41
CA ILE A 326 20.20 0.38 12.15
C ILE A 326 19.45 0.68 10.83
N SER A 327 19.72 -0.07 9.76
CA SER A 327 19.02 0.12 8.47
C SER A 327 17.52 -0.04 8.63
N GLY A 328 17.06 -1.05 9.37
CA GLY A 328 15.65 -1.26 9.66
C GLY A 328 15.04 -0.12 10.49
N VAL A 329 15.74 0.37 11.51
CA VAL A 329 15.28 1.53 12.31
C VAL A 329 15.18 2.79 11.44
N VAL A 330 16.16 3.07 10.59
CA VAL A 330 16.12 4.22 9.68
C VAL A 330 14.97 4.09 8.68
N ALA A 331 14.76 2.91 8.10
CA ALA A 331 13.63 2.66 7.21
C ALA A 331 12.28 2.90 7.90
N CYS A 332 12.15 2.51 9.18
CA CYS A 332 10.96 2.71 9.97
C CYS A 332 10.76 4.19 10.36
N VAL A 333 11.75 4.79 11.00
CA VAL A 333 11.62 6.15 11.58
C VAL A 333 11.55 7.22 10.51
N VAL A 334 12.32 7.08 9.43
CA VAL A 334 12.38 8.09 8.36
C VAL A 334 11.44 7.73 7.19
N GLY A 335 11.42 6.45 6.80
CA GLY A 335 10.64 6.00 5.64
C GLY A 335 9.22 5.53 5.97
N GLY A 336 8.88 5.28 7.25
CA GLY A 336 7.58 4.69 7.63
C GLY A 336 7.43 3.21 7.26
N THR A 337 8.52 2.55 6.81
CA THR A 337 8.54 1.16 6.36
C THR A 337 9.01 0.26 7.50
N THR A 338 8.11 -0.53 8.06
CA THR A 338 8.36 -1.31 9.29
C THR A 338 8.81 -2.75 9.04
N GLU A 339 8.51 -3.28 7.85
CA GLU A 339 8.77 -4.66 7.46
C GLU A 339 10.21 -5.12 7.69
N PRO A 340 11.25 -4.29 7.44
CA PRO A 340 12.63 -4.72 7.67
C PRO A 340 12.93 -5.10 9.12
N ILE A 341 12.24 -4.51 10.10
CA ILE A 341 12.38 -4.88 11.52
C ILE A 341 11.37 -5.96 11.90
N GLU A 342 10.11 -5.81 11.48
CA GLU A 342 9.03 -6.73 11.85
C GLU A 342 9.33 -8.17 11.42
N PHE A 343 9.90 -8.35 10.23
CA PHE A 343 10.23 -9.68 9.71
C PHE A 343 11.40 -10.35 10.45
N LEU A 344 12.22 -9.59 11.16
CA LEU A 344 13.29 -10.18 11.98
C LEU A 344 12.75 -10.99 13.17
N PHE A 345 11.53 -10.71 13.61
CA PHE A 345 10.92 -11.46 14.71
C PHE A 345 9.60 -12.15 14.34
N LEU A 346 8.91 -11.74 13.27
CA LEU A 346 7.67 -12.34 12.83
C LEU A 346 7.80 -13.87 12.62
N PHE A 347 8.82 -14.30 11.87
CA PHE A 347 8.98 -15.72 11.52
C PHE A 347 9.62 -16.54 12.62
N VAL A 348 10.43 -15.91 13.46
CA VAL A 348 11.15 -16.57 14.56
C VAL A 348 10.30 -16.66 15.83
N ALA A 349 9.40 -15.68 16.00
CA ALA A 349 8.54 -15.56 17.17
C ALA A 349 7.19 -14.90 16.84
N PRO A 350 6.25 -15.63 16.21
CA PRO A 350 4.93 -15.09 15.86
C PRO A 350 4.19 -14.51 17.07
N PHE A 351 4.45 -15.02 18.25
CA PHE A 351 3.91 -14.48 19.50
C PHE A 351 4.38 -13.04 19.79
N LEU A 352 5.66 -12.73 19.54
CA LEU A 352 6.16 -11.35 19.66
C LEU A 352 5.50 -10.41 18.63
N TYR A 353 5.21 -10.95 17.45
CA TYR A 353 4.48 -10.20 16.43
C TYR A 353 3.04 -9.90 16.84
N LEU A 354 2.35 -10.86 17.47
CA LEU A 354 1.02 -10.63 18.04
C LEU A 354 1.04 -9.53 19.11
N ILE A 355 2.03 -9.54 20.00
CA ILE A 355 2.21 -8.48 20.99
C ILE A 355 2.45 -7.13 20.31
N HIS A 356 3.32 -7.09 19.28
CA HIS A 356 3.57 -5.89 18.50
C HIS A 356 2.27 -5.35 17.86
N ALA A 357 1.46 -6.21 17.26
CA ALA A 357 0.18 -5.82 16.67
C ALA A 357 -0.78 -5.21 17.70
N LEU A 358 -0.90 -5.82 18.88
CA LEU A 358 -1.72 -5.30 19.98
C LEU A 358 -1.19 -3.98 20.53
N LEU A 359 0.13 -3.83 20.69
CA LEU A 359 0.75 -2.59 21.15
C LEU A 359 0.62 -1.47 20.11
N THR A 360 0.63 -1.80 18.81
CA THR A 360 0.35 -0.82 17.76
C THR A 360 -1.10 -0.34 17.84
N GLY A 361 -2.07 -1.26 17.95
CA GLY A 361 -3.48 -0.90 18.16
C GLY A 361 -3.69 -0.06 19.42
N LEU A 362 -3.00 -0.40 20.51
CA LEU A 362 -3.02 0.41 21.74
C LEU A 362 -2.43 1.81 21.50
N GLY A 363 -1.41 1.94 20.67
CA GLY A 363 -0.85 3.23 20.24
C GLY A 363 -1.91 4.10 19.57
N PHE A 364 -2.66 3.56 18.63
CA PHE A 364 -3.80 4.26 17.99
C PHE A 364 -4.82 4.74 19.02
N THR A 365 -5.16 3.89 19.98
CA THR A 365 -6.12 4.22 21.05
C THR A 365 -5.60 5.33 21.96
N VAL A 366 -4.36 5.22 22.45
CA VAL A 366 -3.76 6.20 23.36
C VAL A 366 -3.65 7.57 22.70
N MET A 367 -3.19 7.61 21.44
CA MET A 367 -3.08 8.87 20.70
C MET A 367 -4.44 9.53 20.47
N ALA A 368 -5.47 8.72 20.17
CA ALA A 368 -6.85 9.22 20.03
C ALA A 368 -7.40 9.75 21.37
N LEU A 369 -7.14 9.05 22.50
CA LEU A 369 -7.56 9.48 23.83
C LEU A 369 -6.90 10.79 24.29
N LEU A 370 -5.64 10.98 23.92
CA LEU A 370 -4.91 12.21 24.19
C LEU A 370 -5.38 13.38 23.30
N GLY A 371 -6.22 13.08 22.30
CA GLY A 371 -6.73 14.06 21.33
C GLY A 371 -5.62 14.64 20.46
N VAL A 372 -4.62 13.84 20.11
CA VAL A 372 -3.62 14.21 19.12
C VAL A 372 -4.29 14.21 17.75
N THR A 373 -3.98 15.21 16.91
CA THR A 373 -4.62 15.37 15.60
C THR A 373 -3.58 15.50 14.47
N ILE A 374 -2.74 14.48 14.31
CA ILE A 374 -1.71 14.42 13.26
C ILE A 374 -2.18 13.42 12.21
N GLY A 375 -2.37 13.90 11.00
CA GLY A 375 -2.86 13.09 9.88
C GLY A 375 -1.76 12.48 9.01
N ASN A 376 -2.09 12.20 7.75
CA ASN A 376 -1.30 11.51 6.74
C ASN A 376 -1.15 9.99 6.96
N THR A 377 -0.18 9.34 6.28
CA THR A 377 -0.23 7.89 6.04
C THR A 377 0.81 7.08 6.81
N ASP A 378 2.02 7.62 7.00
CA ASP A 378 3.20 6.80 7.24
C ASP A 378 3.56 6.67 8.72
N GLY A 379 3.30 7.70 9.52
CA GLY A 379 3.61 7.71 10.96
C GLY A 379 5.10 7.83 11.27
N ASN A 380 5.87 8.34 10.31
CA ASN A 380 7.31 8.57 10.39
C ASN A 380 7.64 9.96 10.95
N ILE A 381 8.94 10.27 11.04
CA ILE A 381 9.41 11.57 11.56
C ILE A 381 9.01 12.73 10.63
N ILE A 382 8.84 12.48 9.33
CA ILE A 382 8.42 13.49 8.35
C ILE A 382 6.97 13.88 8.64
N ASP A 383 6.08 12.90 8.79
CA ASP A 383 4.68 13.14 9.18
C ASP A 383 4.58 13.90 10.50
N PHE A 384 5.40 13.54 11.47
CA PHE A 384 5.46 14.20 12.77
C PHE A 384 5.83 15.68 12.65
N VAL A 385 6.84 16.01 11.85
CA VAL A 385 7.27 17.39 11.64
C VAL A 385 6.26 18.16 10.81
N VAL A 386 5.89 17.63 9.64
CA VAL A 386 5.07 18.35 8.65
C VAL A 386 3.64 18.55 9.14
N PHE A 387 3.00 17.49 9.64
CA PHE A 387 1.58 17.53 10.03
C PHE A 387 1.36 17.71 11.55
N GLY A 388 2.42 17.62 12.33
CA GLY A 388 2.39 17.88 13.76
C GLY A 388 2.97 19.25 14.12
N ILE A 389 4.29 19.37 14.07
CA ILE A 389 5.01 20.56 14.58
C ILE A 389 4.63 21.81 13.78
N LEU A 390 4.64 21.76 12.44
CA LEU A 390 4.36 22.91 11.59
C LEU A 390 2.91 23.41 11.67
N HIS A 391 1.97 22.56 12.13
CA HIS A 391 0.59 22.96 12.40
C HIS A 391 0.35 23.45 13.84
N GLY A 392 1.43 23.63 14.61
CA GLY A 392 1.40 24.24 15.93
C GLY A 392 0.82 23.34 17.04
N THR A 393 0.57 23.95 18.19
CA THR A 393 0.16 23.23 19.41
C THR A 393 -1.25 22.67 19.36
N ALA A 394 -2.08 23.11 18.41
CA ALA A 394 -3.43 22.58 18.19
C ALA A 394 -3.42 21.08 17.87
N THR A 395 -2.37 20.57 17.24
CA THR A 395 -2.19 19.13 16.96
C THR A 395 -1.77 18.31 18.16
N LYS A 396 -1.42 18.95 19.27
CA LYS A 396 -0.86 18.34 20.49
C LYS A 396 0.38 17.47 20.22
N TRP A 397 1.18 17.85 19.22
CA TRP A 397 2.37 17.13 18.77
C TRP A 397 3.38 16.83 19.90
N TYR A 398 3.45 17.69 20.92
CA TYR A 398 4.34 17.54 22.06
C TYR A 398 4.09 16.28 22.91
N LEU A 399 2.92 15.64 22.76
CA LEU A 399 2.61 14.37 23.41
C LEU A 399 3.24 13.18 22.69
N VAL A 400 3.51 13.30 21.37
CA VAL A 400 4.09 12.21 20.56
C VAL A 400 5.43 11.73 21.09
N PRO A 401 6.43 12.60 21.37
CA PRO A 401 7.71 12.16 21.92
C PRO A 401 7.57 11.48 23.29
N VAL A 402 6.64 11.95 24.12
CA VAL A 402 6.39 11.36 25.45
C VAL A 402 5.85 9.94 25.31
N VAL A 403 4.83 9.76 24.47
CA VAL A 403 4.23 8.43 24.23
C VAL A 403 5.24 7.52 23.52
N ALA A 404 6.00 8.01 22.53
CA ALA A 404 7.04 7.26 21.86
C ALA A 404 8.14 6.77 22.84
N ALA A 405 8.54 7.59 23.80
CA ALA A 405 9.49 7.19 24.83
C ALA A 405 8.94 6.07 25.73
N VAL A 406 7.67 6.14 26.13
CA VAL A 406 6.99 5.07 26.88
C VAL A 406 6.95 3.77 26.05
N TRP A 407 6.60 3.86 24.75
CA TRP A 407 6.62 2.71 23.84
C TRP A 407 8.01 2.13 23.66
N PHE A 408 9.04 2.98 23.54
CA PHE A 408 10.43 2.55 23.45
C PHE A 408 10.83 1.69 24.64
N VAL A 409 10.59 2.16 25.86
CA VAL A 409 10.91 1.44 27.09
C VAL A 409 10.07 0.16 27.21
N GLY A 410 8.78 0.24 26.92
CA GLY A 410 7.85 -0.90 26.94
C GLY A 410 8.25 -2.00 25.98
N TYR A 411 8.51 -1.67 24.71
CA TYR A 411 8.96 -2.63 23.71
C TYR A 411 10.32 -3.22 24.08
N TYR A 412 11.27 -2.38 24.50
CA TYR A 412 12.58 -2.87 24.93
C TYR A 412 12.45 -3.89 26.07
N ALA A 413 11.65 -3.59 27.09
CA ALA A 413 11.47 -4.48 28.24
C ALA A 413 10.76 -5.79 27.85
N ILE A 414 9.66 -5.71 27.08
CA ILE A 414 8.87 -6.86 26.64
C ILE A 414 9.71 -7.76 25.73
N PHE A 415 10.36 -7.18 24.72
CA PHE A 415 11.18 -7.97 23.79
C PHE A 415 12.38 -8.61 24.50
N ARG A 416 13.11 -7.84 25.32
CA ARG A 416 14.25 -8.37 26.08
C ARG A 416 13.82 -9.51 27.03
N PHE A 417 12.71 -9.34 27.74
CA PHE A 417 12.15 -10.37 28.61
C PHE A 417 11.78 -11.62 27.82
N ALA A 418 11.00 -11.48 26.75
CA ALA A 418 10.53 -12.60 25.95
C ALA A 418 11.67 -13.34 25.26
N ILE A 419 12.62 -12.61 24.63
CA ILE A 419 13.78 -13.21 23.98
C ILE A 419 14.60 -14.06 24.95
N ARG A 420 14.83 -13.57 26.17
CA ARG A 420 15.59 -14.30 27.19
C ARG A 420 14.80 -15.45 27.80
N ARG A 421 13.53 -15.20 28.17
CA ARG A 421 12.69 -16.17 28.89
C ARG A 421 12.33 -17.38 28.05
N PHE A 422 12.04 -17.15 26.76
CA PHE A 422 11.64 -18.19 25.81
C PHE A 422 12.79 -18.63 24.89
N ASN A 423 14.00 -18.14 25.13
CA ASN A 423 15.21 -18.46 24.34
C ASN A 423 15.00 -18.30 22.83
N ILE A 424 14.32 -17.20 22.43
CA ILE A 424 13.96 -16.93 21.04
C ILE A 424 15.23 -16.68 20.23
N LYS A 425 15.31 -17.28 19.04
CA LYS A 425 16.47 -17.18 18.14
C LYS A 425 16.34 -15.97 17.22
N THR A 426 16.23 -14.79 17.80
CA THR A 426 16.32 -13.52 17.04
C THR A 426 17.70 -13.37 16.40
N PRO A 427 17.86 -12.49 15.37
CA PRO A 427 19.14 -12.28 14.71
C PRO A 427 20.30 -12.12 15.68
N GLY A 428 21.40 -12.83 15.41
CA GLY A 428 22.60 -12.89 16.27
C GLY A 428 22.52 -13.86 17.46
N ARG A 429 21.42 -14.62 17.61
CA ARG A 429 21.26 -15.68 18.62
C ARG A 429 21.20 -17.09 18.02
N GLU A 430 21.38 -17.22 16.72
CA GLU A 430 21.40 -18.49 16.02
C GLU A 430 22.53 -19.39 16.59
N SER A 431 22.36 -20.71 16.58
CA SER A 431 23.40 -21.66 16.91
C SER A 431 24.44 -21.72 15.79
N ASP A 432 25.71 -21.92 16.11
CA ASP A 432 26.88 -21.81 15.22
C ASP A 432 26.87 -22.69 13.95
N GLY A 433 25.79 -23.41 13.68
CA GLY A 433 25.59 -24.21 12.47
C GLY A 433 24.82 -23.52 11.32
N ALA A 434 24.30 -22.29 11.52
CA ALA A 434 23.42 -21.63 10.54
C ALA A 434 23.96 -20.30 9.98
N VAL A 435 25.14 -19.86 10.39
CA VAL A 435 25.81 -18.67 9.83
C VAL A 435 27.21 -19.06 9.38
N SER A 436 27.31 -19.95 8.40
CA SER A 436 28.47 -19.97 7.53
C SER A 436 28.40 -18.70 6.69
N GLN A 437 29.09 -17.67 7.15
CA GLN A 437 29.58 -16.62 6.26
C GLN A 437 30.74 -17.21 5.42
N SER A 438 30.41 -18.00 4.43
CA SER A 438 31.18 -17.94 3.20
C SER A 438 30.75 -16.62 2.55
N ALA A 439 31.63 -15.65 2.51
CA ALA A 439 31.53 -14.59 1.50
C ALA A 439 31.26 -15.30 0.18
N PRO A 440 30.22 -14.95 -0.58
CA PRO A 440 29.97 -15.61 -1.85
C PRO A 440 31.19 -15.35 -2.73
N SER A 441 31.96 -16.42 -3.04
CA SER A 441 32.98 -16.40 -4.07
C SER A 441 32.29 -16.45 -5.44
N GLY A 442 31.54 -15.40 -5.74
CA GLY A 442 30.85 -15.19 -6.99
C GLY A 442 30.62 -13.70 -7.19
N ALA A 443 30.54 -13.25 -8.44
CA ALA A 443 30.30 -11.85 -8.78
C ALA A 443 29.00 -11.36 -8.12
N VAL A 444 29.14 -10.40 -7.21
CA VAL A 444 28.00 -9.73 -6.58
C VAL A 444 27.42 -8.80 -7.64
N GLY A 445 26.13 -8.99 -7.99
CA GLY A 445 25.42 -8.15 -8.94
C GLY A 445 25.20 -6.71 -8.42
N LYS A 446 24.57 -5.87 -9.23
CA LYS A 446 24.25 -4.46 -8.88
C LYS A 446 23.33 -4.38 -7.64
N SER A 447 22.53 -5.42 -7.38
CA SER A 447 21.68 -5.54 -6.20
C SER A 447 22.42 -5.78 -4.89
N GLY A 448 23.71 -6.12 -4.93
CA GLY A 448 24.48 -6.54 -3.76
C GLY A 448 24.24 -7.99 -3.33
N TYR A 449 23.54 -8.78 -4.16
CA TYR A 449 23.24 -10.20 -3.97
C TYR A 449 23.96 -11.06 -5.01
N ASN A 450 24.24 -12.33 -4.68
CA ASN A 450 24.68 -13.30 -5.66
C ASN A 450 23.46 -13.92 -6.35
N VAL A 451 22.93 -13.20 -7.34
CA VAL A 451 21.68 -13.56 -8.02
C VAL A 451 21.79 -14.89 -8.80
N PRO A 452 22.92 -15.22 -9.45
CA PRO A 452 23.10 -16.55 -10.03
C PRO A 452 22.96 -17.69 -9.01
N ALA A 453 23.51 -17.53 -7.80
CA ALA A 453 23.38 -18.52 -6.75
C ALA A 453 21.94 -18.61 -6.20
N ILE A 454 21.21 -17.48 -6.13
CA ILE A 454 19.79 -17.47 -5.80
C ILE A 454 18.99 -18.24 -6.87
N LEU A 455 19.27 -18.03 -8.16
CA LEU A 455 18.61 -18.73 -9.25
C LEU A 455 18.87 -20.25 -9.18
N ALA A 456 20.12 -20.64 -8.93
CA ALA A 456 20.48 -22.05 -8.74
C ALA A 456 19.74 -22.70 -7.54
N ALA A 457 19.66 -21.96 -6.42
CA ALA A 457 18.97 -22.42 -5.21
C ALA A 457 17.44 -22.50 -5.38
N LEU A 458 16.86 -21.83 -6.37
CA LEU A 458 15.46 -21.95 -6.78
C LEU A 458 15.20 -23.14 -7.72
N GLY A 459 16.22 -23.93 -8.05
CA GLY A 459 16.14 -25.05 -8.99
C GLY A 459 16.44 -24.68 -10.43
N GLY A 460 17.02 -23.49 -10.67
CA GLY A 460 17.37 -23.02 -12.01
C GLY A 460 16.22 -22.37 -12.78
N PRO A 461 16.50 -21.86 -14.00
CA PRO A 461 15.51 -21.12 -14.80
C PRO A 461 14.30 -21.97 -15.19
N ASP A 462 14.51 -23.27 -15.45
CA ASP A 462 13.44 -24.20 -15.88
C ASP A 462 12.45 -24.51 -14.76
N ASN A 463 12.85 -24.33 -13.49
CA ASN A 463 11.97 -24.56 -12.36
C ASN A 463 11.04 -23.39 -12.08
N ILE A 464 11.32 -22.20 -12.59
CA ILE A 464 10.54 -20.98 -12.33
C ILE A 464 9.42 -20.83 -13.35
N ILE A 465 8.16 -20.91 -12.90
CA ILE A 465 6.96 -20.68 -13.72
C ILE A 465 6.63 -19.18 -13.76
N THR A 466 6.62 -18.54 -12.57
CA THR A 466 6.36 -17.10 -12.44
C THR A 466 7.31 -16.50 -11.43
N LEU A 467 7.80 -15.30 -11.74
CA LEU A 467 8.62 -14.49 -10.84
C LEU A 467 8.01 -13.10 -10.70
N ASP A 468 7.63 -12.76 -9.49
CA ASP A 468 7.13 -11.44 -9.12
C ASP A 468 7.72 -11.02 -7.77
N ASN A 469 7.49 -9.78 -7.34
CA ASN A 469 7.92 -9.32 -6.02
C ASN A 469 6.88 -8.41 -5.37
N CYS A 470 6.98 -8.26 -4.06
CA CYS A 470 6.42 -7.13 -3.31
C CYS A 470 7.56 -6.24 -2.81
N ILE A 471 7.31 -5.37 -1.83
CA ILE A 471 8.32 -4.41 -1.33
C ILE A 471 9.61 -5.09 -0.84
N THR A 472 9.49 -6.30 -0.27
CA THR A 472 10.60 -6.97 0.42
C THR A 472 10.76 -8.43 0.05
N ARG A 473 9.88 -9.03 -0.79
CA ARG A 473 9.87 -10.46 -1.09
C ARG A 473 9.79 -10.72 -2.58
N LEU A 474 10.56 -11.71 -3.05
CA LEU A 474 10.25 -12.39 -4.29
C LEU A 474 9.04 -13.30 -4.06
N ARG A 475 8.18 -13.39 -5.05
CA ARG A 475 7.03 -14.29 -5.11
C ARG A 475 7.20 -15.17 -6.33
N LEU A 476 7.28 -16.46 -6.10
CA LEU A 476 7.58 -17.42 -7.14
C LEU A 476 6.52 -18.52 -7.18
N SER A 477 6.20 -18.93 -8.40
CA SER A 477 5.63 -20.25 -8.64
C SER A 477 6.70 -21.11 -9.30
N VAL A 478 6.88 -22.32 -8.81
CA VAL A 478 7.88 -23.29 -9.29
C VAL A 478 7.21 -24.57 -9.79
N ASN A 479 7.86 -25.25 -10.73
CA ASN A 479 7.40 -26.54 -11.24
C ASN A 479 7.50 -27.62 -10.15
N ASP A 480 8.64 -27.65 -9.42
CA ASP A 480 8.98 -28.67 -8.45
C ASP A 480 9.61 -28.01 -7.22
N MET A 481 8.87 -28.02 -6.11
CA MET A 481 9.31 -27.45 -4.84
C MET A 481 10.49 -28.21 -4.21
N SER A 482 10.67 -29.49 -4.55
CA SER A 482 11.79 -30.30 -4.02
C SER A 482 13.15 -29.84 -4.53
N GLN A 483 13.19 -29.08 -5.64
CA GLN A 483 14.42 -28.51 -6.19
C GLN A 483 14.80 -27.16 -5.53
N VAL A 484 13.96 -26.62 -4.65
CA VAL A 484 14.25 -25.38 -3.95
C VAL A 484 15.07 -25.68 -2.69
N ASP A 485 16.25 -25.08 -2.61
CA ASP A 485 17.15 -25.20 -1.46
C ASP A 485 17.05 -23.97 -0.56
N ASP A 486 16.24 -24.08 0.49
CA ASP A 486 16.04 -23.02 1.50
C ASP A 486 17.34 -22.64 2.22
N ALA A 487 18.25 -23.60 2.43
CA ALA A 487 19.51 -23.35 3.11
C ALA A 487 20.44 -22.51 2.22
N ALA A 488 20.51 -22.84 0.93
CA ALA A 488 21.26 -22.09 -0.06
C ALA A 488 20.69 -20.69 -0.27
N LEU A 489 19.35 -20.51 -0.29
CA LEU A 489 18.71 -19.19 -0.36
C LEU A 489 19.11 -18.32 0.84
N LYS A 490 19.03 -18.86 2.05
CA LYS A 490 19.44 -18.15 3.27
C LYS A 490 20.95 -17.86 3.30
N ALA A 491 21.78 -18.77 2.81
CA ALA A 491 23.22 -18.54 2.66
C ALA A 491 23.53 -17.37 1.70
N ASN A 492 22.66 -17.14 0.69
CA ASN A 492 22.74 -16.01 -0.25
C ASN A 492 21.93 -14.78 0.20
N ARG A 493 21.83 -14.57 1.52
CA ARG A 493 21.22 -13.38 2.17
C ARG A 493 19.70 -13.29 2.11
N ALA A 494 18.97 -14.36 1.73
CA ALA A 494 17.53 -14.36 1.94
C ALA A 494 17.24 -14.35 3.46
N ILE A 495 16.42 -13.41 3.90
CA ILE A 495 16.04 -13.23 5.32
C ILE A 495 15.15 -14.39 5.78
N GLY A 496 14.35 -14.94 4.84
CA GLY A 496 13.48 -16.07 5.10
C GLY A 496 12.88 -16.64 3.82
N VAL A 497 12.41 -17.88 3.87
CA VAL A 497 11.67 -18.54 2.81
C VAL A 497 10.35 -19.05 3.40
N VAL A 498 9.25 -18.80 2.70
CA VAL A 498 7.91 -19.19 3.12
C VAL A 498 7.26 -19.99 1.99
N HIS A 499 7.03 -21.27 2.24
CA HIS A 499 6.27 -22.14 1.33
C HIS A 499 4.77 -21.91 1.56
N LEU A 500 4.04 -21.53 0.51
CA LEU A 500 2.58 -21.30 0.59
C LEU A 500 1.81 -22.57 0.25
N ASN A 501 2.31 -23.33 -0.71
CA ASN A 501 1.82 -24.64 -1.14
C ASN A 501 2.92 -25.36 -1.94
N ASP A 502 2.60 -26.52 -2.55
CA ASP A 502 3.55 -27.36 -3.29
C ASP A 502 4.19 -26.71 -4.54
N HIS A 503 3.71 -25.54 -4.94
CA HIS A 503 4.20 -24.83 -6.13
C HIS A 503 4.54 -23.36 -5.87
N ASN A 504 4.08 -22.76 -4.77
CA ASN A 504 4.24 -21.33 -4.52
C ASN A 504 5.07 -21.08 -3.27
N LEU A 505 6.06 -20.20 -3.40
CA LEU A 505 6.92 -19.76 -2.30
C LEU A 505 7.17 -18.25 -2.35
N GLN A 506 7.59 -17.73 -1.20
CA GLN A 506 8.06 -16.35 -1.06
C GLN A 506 9.46 -16.34 -0.45
N VAL A 507 10.39 -15.62 -1.08
CA VAL A 507 11.75 -15.43 -0.57
C VAL A 507 11.90 -14.00 -0.09
N VAL A 508 12.15 -13.82 1.20
CA VAL A 508 12.29 -12.49 1.83
C VAL A 508 13.69 -11.97 1.56
N ILE A 509 13.80 -10.92 0.75
CA ILE A 509 15.06 -10.28 0.32
C ILE A 509 15.30 -8.98 1.09
N GLY A 510 14.26 -8.15 1.26
CA GLY A 510 14.37 -6.80 1.80
C GLY A 510 14.19 -5.72 0.74
N PRO A 511 14.62 -4.46 1.02
CA PRO A 511 14.35 -3.32 0.15
C PRO A 511 14.91 -3.43 -1.28
N GLN A 512 15.96 -4.24 -1.49
CA GLN A 512 16.58 -4.45 -2.80
C GLN A 512 15.87 -5.50 -3.67
N VAL A 513 14.72 -6.01 -3.23
CA VAL A 513 14.01 -7.09 -3.92
C VAL A 513 13.70 -6.80 -5.39
N GLN A 514 13.40 -5.55 -5.75
CA GLN A 514 13.17 -5.16 -7.13
C GLN A 514 14.43 -5.36 -7.98
N SER A 515 15.59 -4.89 -7.50
CA SER A 515 16.87 -5.05 -8.21
C SER A 515 17.26 -6.54 -8.35
N VAL A 516 17.00 -7.34 -7.32
CA VAL A 516 17.24 -8.80 -7.36
C VAL A 516 16.32 -9.46 -8.38
N LYS A 517 15.04 -9.06 -8.43
CA LYS A 517 14.08 -9.56 -9.43
C LYS A 517 14.53 -9.22 -10.85
N ASP A 518 14.90 -7.96 -11.11
CA ASP A 518 15.30 -7.50 -12.44
C ASP A 518 16.56 -8.25 -12.93
N GLU A 519 17.50 -8.56 -12.03
CA GLU A 519 18.66 -9.38 -12.34
C GLU A 519 18.29 -10.85 -12.58
N LEU A 520 17.34 -11.42 -11.82
CA LEU A 520 16.81 -12.78 -12.04
C LEU A 520 16.10 -12.87 -13.39
N ASP A 521 15.22 -11.91 -13.72
CA ASP A 521 14.54 -11.85 -15.02
C ASP A 521 15.54 -11.82 -16.18
N SER A 522 16.62 -11.03 -16.03
CA SER A 522 17.70 -10.96 -17.03
C SER A 522 18.44 -12.30 -17.21
N LEU A 523 18.72 -13.01 -16.11
CA LEU A 523 19.38 -14.32 -16.16
C LEU A 523 18.46 -15.40 -16.76
N ILE A 524 17.18 -15.41 -16.42
CA ILE A 524 16.19 -16.32 -16.98
C ILE A 524 16.04 -16.09 -18.49
N ALA A 525 15.95 -14.83 -18.91
CA ALA A 525 15.87 -14.45 -20.33
C ALA A 525 17.11 -14.87 -21.13
N THR A 526 18.30 -14.81 -20.53
CA THR A 526 19.57 -15.25 -21.16
C THR A 526 19.66 -16.76 -21.26
N ALA A 527 19.06 -17.50 -20.33
CA ALA A 527 19.02 -18.96 -20.37
C ALA A 527 18.05 -19.50 -21.45
N HIS A 528 17.03 -18.75 -21.81
CA HIS A 528 16.01 -19.13 -22.80
C HIS A 528 15.91 -18.11 -23.96
N PRO A 529 16.95 -17.94 -24.77
CA PRO A 529 16.96 -16.95 -25.86
C PRO A 529 15.86 -17.16 -26.91
N ALA A 530 15.35 -18.39 -27.08
CA ALA A 530 14.27 -18.69 -28.02
C ALA A 530 12.87 -18.20 -27.55
N ALA A 531 12.65 -18.03 -26.26
CA ALA A 531 11.40 -17.50 -25.72
C ALA A 531 11.36 -15.96 -25.79
N ALA A 532 12.51 -15.29 -25.70
CA ALA A 532 12.63 -13.84 -25.80
C ALA A 532 12.37 -13.31 -27.22
N LEU A 533 12.67 -14.09 -28.26
CA LEU A 533 12.45 -13.71 -29.68
C LEU A 533 10.97 -13.85 -30.11
N GLN A 534 10.14 -14.62 -29.40
CA GLN A 534 8.70 -14.70 -29.68
C GLN A 534 7.91 -13.51 -29.10
N GLY A 535 8.46 -12.77 -28.14
CA GLY A 535 7.89 -11.52 -27.61
C GLY A 535 8.26 -10.26 -28.40
N ALA A 536 9.32 -10.29 -29.21
CA ALA A 536 9.85 -9.13 -29.91
C ALA A 536 9.39 -8.96 -31.37
N THR A 537 8.64 -9.92 -31.93
CA THR A 537 8.17 -9.90 -33.34
C THR A 537 6.71 -9.48 -33.51
N HIS A 538 6.09 -8.88 -32.50
CA HIS A 538 4.76 -8.26 -32.62
C HIS A 538 4.77 -6.87 -31.97
N VAL A 539 5.49 -5.93 -32.60
CA VAL A 539 5.25 -4.50 -32.46
C VAL A 539 4.25 -4.06 -33.54
#